data_3104880472eed69481450197962ea8d7
#
_entry.id   3104880472eed69481450197962ea8d7
#
_cell.length_a   1.000
_cell.length_b   1.000
_cell.length_c   1.000
_cell.angle_alpha   90.00
_cell.angle_beta   90.00
_cell.angle_gamma   90.00
#
_symmetry.space_group_name_H-M   'P 1'
#
loop_
_entity.id
_entity.type
_entity.pdbx_description
1 polymer ?
#
loop_
_entity_poly.entity_id
_entity_poly.type
_entity_poly.pdbx_seq_one_letter_code
_entity_poly.pdbx_strand_id
1 'polypeptide(L)'
;MHVIPIISTKGGEGKSTQAANLAGFLADAGLKVLLIDGDYAQPTASSIFALTYEAPCGLFELLMQTADLNDPSRIISNSTITNLDVIVSNDPNAQLPTAMLHAPDGRLRLRNVLQHSLFQRYDAIIIDSQGARSIMLELIVLAATQTAVGVVKPVLPDVREFIRGTINMIENLLPFSALGVKLPEIHILINCMKYTRLARETYQQLEKIINDGRYSAHSQKIHVSLLNTFIYDLEIYVEGHAVGQPAHRLEKKTGRVSDSAFVTMHNLASELFPEWRNNFDRLRSPAKGVDHE
;
A
#
# COMPACT_ATOMS: atom_id res chain seq x y z
N MET A 1 3.45 4.64 -14.67
CA MET A 1 2.59 3.89 -13.72
C MET A 1 3.47 3.30 -12.62
N HIS A 2 3.16 3.58 -11.38
CA HIS A 2 3.81 3.00 -10.21
C HIS A 2 2.90 1.93 -9.60
N VAL A 3 3.42 0.74 -9.35
CA VAL A 3 2.71 -0.33 -8.60
C VAL A 3 3.40 -0.48 -7.25
N ILE A 4 2.69 -0.14 -6.17
CA ILE A 4 3.23 -0.03 -4.83
C ILE A 4 2.42 -0.90 -3.86
N PRO A 5 2.94 -2.07 -3.50
CA PRO A 5 2.38 -2.89 -2.44
C PRO A 5 2.63 -2.29 -1.06
N ILE A 6 1.61 -2.40 -0.20
CA ILE A 6 1.71 -2.12 1.23
C ILE A 6 1.77 -3.46 1.95
N ILE A 7 2.91 -3.80 2.55
CA ILE A 7 3.24 -5.16 2.95
C ILE A 7 3.61 -5.30 4.43
N SER A 8 3.26 -6.43 5.01
CA SER A 8 3.77 -6.97 6.28
C SER A 8 3.27 -8.40 6.43
N THR A 9 4.10 -9.31 6.92
CA THR A 9 3.66 -10.69 7.26
C THR A 9 2.86 -10.77 8.55
N LYS A 10 2.67 -9.64 9.24
CA LYS A 10 1.91 -9.56 10.48
C LYS A 10 0.56 -8.85 10.27
N GLY A 11 -0.50 -9.43 10.86
CA GLY A 11 -1.82 -8.81 10.91
C GLY A 11 -1.86 -7.62 11.89
N GLY A 12 -2.79 -6.68 11.67
CA GLY A 12 -3.02 -5.56 12.60
C GLY A 12 -1.97 -4.43 12.56
N GLU A 13 -1.04 -4.43 11.59
CA GLU A 13 -0.03 -3.36 11.43
C GLU A 13 -0.62 -2.07 10.83
N GLY A 14 -1.84 -2.09 10.31
CA GLY A 14 -2.52 -0.94 9.70
C GLY A 14 -2.28 -0.78 8.20
N LYS A 15 -1.90 -1.86 7.49
CA LYS A 15 -1.65 -1.85 6.04
C LYS A 15 -2.83 -1.31 5.24
N SER A 16 -4.01 -1.89 5.41
CA SER A 16 -5.23 -1.49 4.70
C SER A 16 -5.58 -0.02 4.93
N THR A 17 -5.42 0.45 6.18
CA THR A 17 -5.59 1.86 6.54
C THR A 17 -4.63 2.75 5.75
N GLN A 18 -3.35 2.39 5.71
CA GLN A 18 -2.34 3.21 5.03
C GLN A 18 -2.47 3.11 3.50
N ALA A 19 -2.82 1.94 2.96
CA ALA A 19 -3.11 1.76 1.55
C ALA A 19 -4.26 2.68 1.08
N ALA A 20 -5.38 2.66 1.80
CA ALA A 20 -6.53 3.51 1.49
C ALA A 20 -6.23 5.00 1.64
N ASN A 21 -5.56 5.41 2.74
CA ASN A 21 -5.23 6.83 2.96
C ASN A 21 -4.24 7.36 1.92
N LEU A 22 -3.22 6.57 1.56
CA LEU A 22 -2.28 6.93 0.51
C LEU A 22 -2.98 7.04 -0.84
N ALA A 23 -3.80 6.03 -1.21
CA ALA A 23 -4.55 6.03 -2.46
C ALA A 23 -5.49 7.24 -2.56
N GLY A 24 -6.24 7.53 -1.48
CA GLY A 24 -7.12 8.70 -1.41
C GLY A 24 -6.38 10.03 -1.50
N PHE A 25 -5.21 10.14 -0.87
CA PHE A 25 -4.39 11.35 -0.94
C PHE A 25 -3.84 11.59 -2.36
N LEU A 26 -3.33 10.55 -3.01
CA LEU A 26 -2.84 10.63 -4.40
C LEU A 26 -3.97 11.01 -5.37
N ALA A 27 -5.16 10.45 -5.18
CA ALA A 27 -6.34 10.78 -6.00
C ALA A 27 -6.75 12.25 -5.83
N ASP A 28 -6.76 12.78 -4.60
CA ASP A 28 -7.04 14.19 -4.32
C ASP A 28 -5.98 15.12 -4.91
N ALA A 29 -4.74 14.64 -5.05
CA ALA A 29 -3.67 15.37 -5.74
C ALA A 29 -3.83 15.38 -7.27
N GLY A 30 -4.93 14.82 -7.80
CA GLY A 30 -5.26 14.82 -9.23
C GLY A 30 -4.63 13.67 -10.03
N LEU A 31 -4.07 12.66 -9.35
CA LEU A 31 -3.53 11.47 -9.98
C LEU A 31 -4.64 10.42 -10.18
N LYS A 32 -4.56 9.65 -11.27
CA LYS A 32 -5.46 8.51 -11.47
C LYS A 32 -4.93 7.31 -10.69
N VAL A 33 -5.66 6.87 -9.69
CA VAL A 33 -5.24 5.85 -8.73
C VAL A 33 -6.16 4.63 -8.79
N LEU A 34 -5.56 3.45 -8.73
CA LEU A 34 -6.25 2.20 -8.52
C LEU A 34 -5.84 1.62 -7.17
N LEU A 35 -6.81 1.33 -6.31
CA LEU A 35 -6.61 0.57 -5.08
C LEU A 35 -7.01 -0.88 -5.34
N ILE A 36 -6.08 -1.82 -5.15
CA ILE A 36 -6.36 -3.26 -5.22
C ILE A 36 -6.35 -3.82 -3.80
N ASP A 37 -7.48 -4.39 -3.39
CA ASP A 37 -7.56 -5.13 -2.13
C ASP A 37 -7.05 -6.56 -2.34
N GLY A 38 -5.84 -6.82 -1.88
CA GLY A 38 -5.17 -8.12 -2.02
C GLY A 38 -5.37 -9.06 -0.83
N ASP A 39 -6.11 -8.63 0.22
CA ASP A 39 -6.47 -9.49 1.35
C ASP A 39 -7.73 -10.30 1.04
N TYR A 40 -7.53 -11.49 0.48
CA TYR A 40 -8.62 -12.38 0.13
C TYR A 40 -9.38 -12.93 1.34
N ALA A 41 -8.77 -12.98 2.52
CA ALA A 41 -9.34 -13.57 3.71
C ALA A 41 -10.18 -12.57 4.54
N GLN A 42 -9.73 -11.32 4.60
CA GLN A 42 -10.39 -10.25 5.34
C GLN A 42 -10.35 -8.94 4.53
N PRO A 43 -11.15 -8.83 3.46
CA PRO A 43 -11.19 -7.62 2.64
C PRO A 43 -11.50 -6.40 3.50
N THR A 44 -10.57 -5.45 3.56
CA THR A 44 -10.72 -4.25 4.37
C THR A 44 -10.56 -3.00 3.52
N ALA A 45 -9.50 -2.95 2.70
CA ALA A 45 -9.19 -1.75 1.92
C ALA A 45 -10.32 -1.38 0.94
N SER A 46 -10.94 -2.38 0.32
CA SER A 46 -12.06 -2.19 -0.62
C SER A 46 -13.36 -1.73 0.04
N SER A 47 -13.51 -1.90 1.35
CA SER A 47 -14.71 -1.49 2.11
C SER A 47 -14.56 -0.15 2.82
N ILE A 48 -13.37 0.48 2.80
CA ILE A 48 -13.15 1.77 3.46
C ILE A 48 -13.92 2.89 2.77
N PHE A 49 -13.95 2.90 1.44
CA PHE A 49 -14.66 3.92 0.67
C PHE A 49 -15.94 3.36 0.09
N ALA A 50 -17.02 4.14 0.16
CA ALA A 50 -18.26 3.79 -0.52
C ALA A 50 -18.03 3.74 -2.05
N LEU A 51 -18.66 2.77 -2.71
CA LEU A 51 -18.60 2.61 -4.16
C LEU A 51 -19.84 3.26 -4.79
N THR A 52 -19.65 4.00 -5.87
CA THR A 52 -20.74 4.49 -6.73
C THR A 52 -21.12 3.45 -7.78
N TYR A 53 -20.17 2.57 -8.10
CA TYR A 53 -20.37 1.41 -8.96
C TYR A 53 -19.48 0.27 -8.46
N GLU A 54 -20.05 -0.91 -8.25
CA GLU A 54 -19.31 -2.14 -7.93
C GLU A 54 -19.31 -3.06 -9.15
N ALA A 55 -18.11 -3.41 -9.61
CA ALA A 55 -17.93 -4.29 -10.76
C ALA A 55 -18.34 -5.73 -10.39
N PRO A 56 -18.87 -6.52 -11.35
CA PRO A 56 -19.27 -7.91 -11.10
C PRO A 56 -18.09 -8.88 -10.89
N CYS A 57 -16.87 -8.47 -11.22
CA CYS A 57 -15.62 -9.23 -11.02
C CYS A 57 -14.70 -8.46 -10.07
N GLY A 58 -13.83 -9.19 -9.39
CA GLY A 58 -12.84 -8.63 -8.46
C GLY A 58 -11.47 -9.29 -8.60
N LEU A 59 -10.73 -9.34 -7.50
CA LEU A 59 -9.40 -9.92 -7.45
C LEU A 59 -9.39 -11.40 -7.89
N PHE A 60 -10.46 -12.16 -7.56
CA PHE A 60 -10.57 -13.56 -7.92
C PHE A 60 -10.53 -13.74 -9.44
N GLU A 61 -11.44 -13.11 -10.18
CA GLU A 61 -11.53 -13.20 -11.63
C GLU A 61 -10.30 -12.58 -12.33
N LEU A 62 -9.71 -11.55 -11.73
CA LEU A 62 -8.46 -10.95 -12.22
C LEU A 62 -7.33 -11.98 -12.21
N LEU A 63 -7.11 -12.65 -11.07
CA LEU A 63 -6.02 -13.62 -10.93
C LEU A 63 -6.34 -14.96 -11.60
N MET A 64 -7.60 -15.36 -11.70
CA MET A 64 -8.02 -16.53 -12.48
C MET A 64 -8.06 -16.26 -13.98
N GLN A 65 -7.87 -15.00 -14.41
CA GLN A 65 -7.91 -14.57 -15.82
C GLN A 65 -9.24 -14.89 -16.50
N THR A 66 -10.34 -14.79 -15.75
CA THR A 66 -11.71 -15.01 -16.23
C THR A 66 -12.47 -13.73 -16.50
N ALA A 67 -11.96 -12.57 -16.01
CA ALA A 67 -12.53 -11.26 -16.33
C ALA A 67 -12.11 -10.79 -17.73
N ASP A 68 -13.04 -10.17 -18.46
CA ASP A 68 -12.73 -9.46 -19.70
C ASP A 68 -12.11 -8.10 -19.38
N LEU A 69 -10.81 -7.97 -19.58
CA LEU A 69 -10.06 -6.73 -19.33
C LEU A 69 -10.23 -5.68 -20.43
N ASN A 70 -10.88 -6.01 -21.56
CA ASN A 70 -11.21 -5.03 -22.59
C ASN A 70 -12.48 -4.24 -22.24
N ASP A 71 -13.27 -4.76 -21.30
CA ASP A 71 -14.41 -4.04 -20.70
C ASP A 71 -14.07 -3.65 -19.25
N PRO A 72 -13.62 -2.40 -19.01
CA PRO A 72 -13.26 -1.94 -17.67
C PRO A 72 -14.37 -2.09 -16.64
N SER A 73 -15.65 -1.97 -17.07
CA SER A 73 -16.80 -2.09 -16.17
C SER A 73 -16.94 -3.50 -15.56
N ARG A 74 -16.29 -4.50 -16.13
CA ARG A 74 -16.33 -5.86 -15.58
C ARG A 74 -15.47 -6.05 -14.33
N ILE A 75 -14.41 -5.23 -14.14
CA ILE A 75 -13.39 -5.45 -13.11
C ILE A 75 -13.09 -4.21 -12.26
N ILE A 76 -13.38 -3.01 -12.77
CA ILE A 76 -13.08 -1.76 -12.10
C ILE A 76 -14.33 -1.23 -11.41
N SER A 77 -14.32 -1.17 -10.10
CA SER A 77 -15.31 -0.49 -9.27
C SER A 77 -14.95 0.98 -9.11
N ASN A 78 -15.93 1.86 -9.09
CA ASN A 78 -15.71 3.30 -8.91
C ASN A 78 -16.03 3.71 -7.47
N SER A 79 -15.11 4.37 -6.80
CA SER A 79 -15.34 4.89 -5.45
C SER A 79 -16.05 6.27 -5.49
N THR A 80 -16.50 6.73 -4.33
CA THR A 80 -16.99 8.11 -4.14
C THR A 80 -15.87 9.14 -4.17
N ILE A 81 -14.60 8.71 -4.14
CA ILE A 81 -13.44 9.58 -4.23
C ILE A 81 -13.08 9.78 -5.70
N THR A 82 -13.11 11.02 -6.17
CA THR A 82 -12.73 11.34 -7.56
C THR A 82 -11.32 10.85 -7.86
N ASN A 83 -11.10 10.28 -9.05
CA ASN A 83 -9.83 9.69 -9.51
C ASN A 83 -9.36 8.43 -8.74
N LEU A 84 -10.18 7.86 -7.86
CA LEU A 84 -9.87 6.62 -7.16
C LEU A 84 -10.82 5.51 -7.60
N ASP A 85 -10.29 4.54 -8.30
CA ASP A 85 -10.95 3.30 -8.66
C ASP A 85 -10.49 2.16 -7.73
N VAL A 86 -11.28 1.09 -7.65
CA VAL A 86 -11.04 -0.03 -6.74
C VAL A 86 -11.21 -1.37 -7.47
N ILE A 87 -10.31 -2.33 -7.22
CA ILE A 87 -10.58 -3.74 -7.46
C ILE A 87 -10.84 -4.38 -6.10
N VAL A 88 -12.07 -4.87 -5.93
CA VAL A 88 -12.50 -5.48 -4.66
C VAL A 88 -11.93 -6.88 -4.50
N SER A 89 -11.68 -7.29 -3.27
CA SER A 89 -11.38 -8.69 -2.94
C SER A 89 -12.67 -9.50 -2.81
N ASN A 90 -12.74 -10.63 -3.51
CA ASN A 90 -13.98 -11.41 -3.65
C ASN A 90 -13.75 -12.92 -3.68
N ASP A 91 -12.81 -13.44 -2.87
CA ASP A 91 -12.54 -14.89 -2.74
C ASP A 91 -13.02 -15.46 -1.39
N PRO A 92 -14.35 -15.60 -1.17
CA PRO A 92 -14.91 -16.01 0.10
C PRO A 92 -14.54 -17.46 0.50
N ASN A 93 -14.10 -18.26 -0.47
CA ASN A 93 -13.73 -19.66 -0.25
C ASN A 93 -12.21 -19.86 -0.13
N ALA A 94 -11.42 -18.78 -0.15
CA ALA A 94 -9.97 -18.82 -0.07
C ALA A 94 -9.32 -19.75 -1.11
N GLN A 95 -9.79 -19.72 -2.35
CA GLN A 95 -9.32 -20.58 -3.45
C GLN A 95 -8.05 -20.01 -4.10
N LEU A 96 -7.85 -18.70 -4.09
CA LEU A 96 -6.73 -18.05 -4.76
C LEU A 96 -5.36 -18.58 -4.34
N PRO A 97 -5.06 -18.76 -3.03
CA PRO A 97 -3.74 -19.29 -2.65
C PRO A 97 -3.42 -20.63 -3.29
N THR A 98 -4.40 -21.55 -3.28
CA THR A 98 -4.22 -22.89 -3.90
C THR A 98 -4.10 -22.76 -5.41
N ALA A 99 -4.95 -21.96 -6.05
CA ALA A 99 -4.90 -21.76 -7.49
C ALA A 99 -3.55 -21.16 -7.93
N MET A 100 -3.04 -20.14 -7.23
CA MET A 100 -1.76 -19.52 -7.54
C MET A 100 -0.57 -20.45 -7.26
N LEU A 101 -0.68 -21.32 -6.26
CA LEU A 101 0.38 -22.30 -5.98
C LEU A 101 0.56 -23.31 -7.13
N HIS A 102 -0.54 -23.70 -7.76
CA HIS A 102 -0.54 -24.68 -8.85
C HIS A 102 -0.45 -24.07 -10.26
N ALA A 103 -0.66 -22.76 -10.40
CA ALA A 103 -0.54 -22.09 -11.68
C ALA A 103 0.93 -22.00 -12.11
N PRO A 104 1.28 -22.26 -13.40
CA PRO A 104 2.66 -22.21 -13.90
C PRO A 104 3.34 -20.85 -13.68
N ASP A 105 2.59 -19.76 -13.78
CA ASP A 105 3.03 -18.37 -13.57
C ASP A 105 2.54 -17.77 -12.25
N GLY A 106 1.97 -18.56 -11.34
CA GLY A 106 1.19 -18.11 -10.20
C GLY A 106 1.78 -16.91 -9.42
N ARG A 107 3.07 -16.99 -9.06
CA ARG A 107 3.75 -15.88 -8.38
C ARG A 107 3.94 -14.63 -9.24
N LEU A 108 3.98 -14.77 -10.56
CA LEU A 108 4.14 -13.66 -11.51
C LEU A 108 2.80 -13.22 -12.11
N ARG A 109 1.70 -13.91 -11.80
CA ARG A 109 0.39 -13.69 -12.40
C ARG A 109 -0.06 -12.23 -12.29
N LEU A 110 -0.04 -11.65 -11.10
CA LEU A 110 -0.47 -10.26 -10.91
C LEU A 110 0.43 -9.30 -11.70
N ARG A 111 1.75 -9.48 -11.62
CA ARG A 111 2.70 -8.70 -12.42
C ARG A 111 2.38 -8.73 -13.92
N ASN A 112 2.10 -9.93 -14.45
CA ASN A 112 1.79 -10.10 -15.87
C ASN A 112 0.47 -9.45 -16.25
N VAL A 113 -0.57 -9.65 -15.44
CA VAL A 113 -1.91 -9.07 -15.67
C VAL A 113 -1.86 -7.54 -15.66
N LEU A 114 -1.10 -6.92 -14.74
CA LEU A 114 -0.96 -5.47 -14.66
C LEU A 114 -0.22 -4.84 -15.86
N GLN A 115 0.35 -5.64 -16.78
CA GLN A 115 0.87 -5.13 -18.05
C GLN A 115 -0.23 -4.85 -19.09
N HIS A 116 -1.47 -5.30 -18.87
CA HIS A 116 -2.58 -5.02 -19.76
C HIS A 116 -2.85 -3.52 -19.89
N SER A 117 -3.25 -3.05 -21.07
CA SER A 117 -3.47 -1.62 -21.37
C SER A 117 -4.50 -0.94 -20.45
N LEU A 118 -5.45 -1.71 -19.93
CA LEU A 118 -6.42 -1.26 -18.93
C LEU A 118 -5.73 -0.58 -17.73
N PHE A 119 -4.65 -1.14 -17.24
CA PHE A 119 -3.95 -0.66 -16.04
C PHE A 119 -2.96 0.48 -16.34
N GLN A 120 -2.51 0.61 -17.58
CA GLN A 120 -1.55 1.66 -17.99
C GLN A 120 -2.15 3.07 -17.92
N ARG A 121 -3.47 3.20 -17.78
CA ARG A 121 -4.16 4.48 -17.61
C ARG A 121 -4.02 5.09 -16.22
N TYR A 122 -3.54 4.32 -15.22
CA TYR A 122 -3.34 4.79 -13.85
C TYR A 122 -1.92 5.32 -13.67
N ASP A 123 -1.80 6.40 -12.90
CA ASP A 123 -0.51 6.95 -12.47
C ASP A 123 0.08 6.06 -11.37
N ALA A 124 -0.76 5.64 -10.42
CA ALA A 124 -0.39 4.75 -9.32
C ALA A 124 -1.41 3.61 -9.11
N ILE A 125 -0.91 2.42 -8.80
CA ILE A 125 -1.67 1.27 -8.32
C ILE A 125 -1.16 0.96 -6.92
N ILE A 126 -2.01 1.15 -5.91
CA ILE A 126 -1.71 0.80 -4.52
C ILE A 126 -2.33 -0.56 -4.24
N ILE A 127 -1.54 -1.49 -3.71
CA ILE A 127 -2.02 -2.84 -3.41
C ILE A 127 -1.95 -3.07 -1.91
N ASP A 128 -3.10 -3.26 -1.27
CA ASP A 128 -3.17 -3.77 0.10
C ASP A 128 -2.80 -5.26 0.12
N SER A 129 -2.24 -5.74 1.20
CA SER A 129 -1.85 -7.14 1.31
C SER A 129 -2.33 -7.78 2.61
N GLN A 130 -2.56 -9.08 2.55
CA GLN A 130 -2.83 -9.89 3.74
C GLN A 130 -1.68 -9.81 4.75
N GLY A 131 -2.02 -9.81 6.03
CA GLY A 131 -1.06 -9.86 7.14
C GLY A 131 -0.59 -11.27 7.48
N ALA A 132 -0.13 -12.03 6.47
CA ALA A 132 0.38 -13.39 6.65
C ALA A 132 1.42 -13.71 5.57
N ARG A 133 2.37 -14.59 5.92
CA ARG A 133 3.28 -15.16 4.93
C ARG A 133 2.51 -16.12 4.02
N SER A 134 2.36 -15.78 2.76
CA SER A 134 1.56 -16.53 1.80
C SER A 134 2.04 -16.31 0.38
N ILE A 135 1.66 -17.21 -0.54
CA ILE A 135 1.92 -17.03 -1.97
C ILE A 135 1.25 -15.75 -2.50
N MET A 136 0.13 -15.33 -1.90
CA MET A 136 -0.55 -14.09 -2.26
C MET A 136 0.30 -12.87 -1.94
N LEU A 137 0.98 -12.85 -0.80
CA LEU A 137 1.91 -11.77 -0.46
C LEU A 137 3.14 -11.79 -1.38
N GLU A 138 3.66 -12.98 -1.74
CA GLU A 138 4.78 -13.12 -2.68
C GLU A 138 4.45 -12.55 -4.06
N LEU A 139 3.27 -12.89 -4.62
CA LEU A 139 2.86 -12.37 -5.93
C LEU A 139 2.59 -10.86 -5.92
N ILE A 140 2.09 -10.32 -4.80
CA ILE A 140 1.88 -8.89 -4.60
C ILE A 140 3.24 -8.15 -4.59
N VAL A 141 4.25 -8.67 -3.86
CA VAL A 141 5.60 -8.10 -3.86
C VAL A 141 6.24 -8.14 -5.25
N LEU A 142 6.08 -9.26 -5.97
CA LEU A 142 6.63 -9.40 -7.33
C LEU A 142 5.93 -8.53 -8.37
N ALA A 143 4.72 -8.03 -8.09
CA ALA A 143 4.01 -7.10 -8.96
C ALA A 143 4.52 -5.65 -8.83
N ALA A 144 5.25 -5.32 -7.78
CA ALA A 144 5.82 -3.99 -7.58
C ALA A 144 6.70 -3.55 -8.77
N THR A 145 6.65 -2.26 -9.09
CA THR A 145 7.52 -1.70 -10.14
C THR A 145 8.91 -1.35 -9.62
N GLN A 146 8.99 -0.56 -8.56
CA GLN A 146 10.26 -0.09 -7.97
C GLN A 146 10.25 -0.18 -6.46
N THR A 147 9.12 0.13 -5.82
CA THR A 147 9.01 0.32 -4.38
C THR A 147 7.91 -0.55 -3.79
N ALA A 148 8.16 -1.08 -2.59
CA ALA A 148 7.13 -1.62 -1.71
C ALA A 148 7.23 -0.94 -0.33
N VAL A 149 6.09 -0.67 0.31
CA VAL A 149 6.05 -0.06 1.63
C VAL A 149 5.80 -1.11 2.69
N GLY A 150 6.80 -1.33 3.52
CA GLY A 150 6.71 -2.23 4.67
C GLY A 150 6.14 -1.51 5.89
N VAL A 151 4.98 -1.92 6.39
CA VAL A 151 4.35 -1.28 7.55
C VAL A 151 4.67 -2.05 8.81
N VAL A 152 5.18 -1.35 9.84
CA VAL A 152 5.56 -1.94 11.12
C VAL A 152 5.28 -0.99 12.28
N LYS A 153 4.76 -1.52 13.40
CA LYS A 153 4.62 -0.77 14.65
C LYS A 153 5.95 -0.73 15.40
N PRO A 154 6.26 0.38 16.13
CA PRO A 154 7.51 0.51 16.88
C PRO A 154 7.46 -0.25 18.20
N VAL A 155 7.17 -1.55 18.15
CA VAL A 155 7.21 -2.48 19.26
C VAL A 155 8.10 -3.67 18.90
N LEU A 156 8.91 -4.13 19.84
CA LEU A 156 9.99 -5.08 19.58
C LEU A 156 9.53 -6.40 18.92
N PRO A 157 8.41 -7.05 19.31
CA PRO A 157 7.91 -8.23 18.61
C PRO A 157 7.58 -7.99 17.15
N ASP A 158 7.00 -6.82 16.81
CA ASP A 158 6.57 -6.48 15.46
C ASP A 158 7.78 -6.20 14.56
N VAL A 159 8.76 -5.48 15.08
CA VAL A 159 10.05 -5.25 14.40
C VAL A 159 10.77 -6.57 14.13
N ARG A 160 10.81 -7.47 15.11
CA ARG A 160 11.43 -8.80 14.94
C ARG A 160 10.72 -9.63 13.88
N GLU A 161 9.36 -9.63 13.90
CA GLU A 161 8.57 -10.33 12.90
C GLU A 161 8.75 -9.72 11.51
N PHE A 162 8.82 -8.40 11.40
CA PHE A 162 9.09 -7.75 10.12
C PHE A 162 10.43 -8.22 9.51
N ILE A 163 11.49 -8.22 10.29
CA ILE A 163 12.81 -8.67 9.82
C ILE A 163 12.81 -10.16 9.51
N ARG A 164 12.29 -11.01 10.41
CA ARG A 164 12.36 -12.47 10.27
C ARG A 164 11.27 -13.05 9.34
N GLY A 165 10.13 -12.38 9.25
CA GLY A 165 9.01 -12.79 8.42
C GLY A 165 9.04 -12.10 7.07
N THR A 166 8.84 -10.78 7.04
CA THR A 166 8.66 -10.02 5.79
C THR A 166 9.96 -9.98 4.97
N ILE A 167 11.08 -9.55 5.56
CA ILE A 167 12.35 -9.46 4.82
C ILE A 167 12.85 -10.85 4.40
N ASN A 168 12.79 -11.85 5.27
CA ASN A 168 13.16 -13.22 4.91
C ASN A 168 12.28 -13.82 3.80
N MET A 169 10.98 -13.50 3.78
CA MET A 169 10.11 -13.89 2.67
C MET A 169 10.60 -13.26 1.35
N ILE A 170 10.96 -11.98 1.36
CA ILE A 170 11.49 -11.27 0.18
C ILE A 170 12.82 -11.88 -0.27
N GLU A 171 13.71 -12.30 0.66
CA GLU A 171 14.94 -13.02 0.33
C GLU A 171 14.65 -14.28 -0.50
N ASN A 172 13.58 -15.02 -0.17
CA ASN A 172 13.20 -16.22 -0.91
C ASN A 172 12.71 -15.92 -2.34
N LEU A 173 12.47 -14.65 -2.67
CA LEU A 173 12.10 -14.21 -4.02
C LEU A 173 13.33 -13.84 -4.89
N LEU A 174 14.53 -13.77 -4.33
CA LEU A 174 15.77 -13.46 -5.07
C LEU A 174 15.98 -14.35 -6.33
N PRO A 175 15.63 -15.65 -6.34
CA PRO A 175 15.76 -16.47 -7.55
C PRO A 175 14.96 -15.95 -8.75
N PHE A 176 13.89 -15.16 -8.55
CA PHE A 176 13.11 -14.56 -9.64
C PHE A 176 13.92 -13.54 -10.45
N SER A 177 15.03 -13.02 -9.90
CA SER A 177 15.94 -12.15 -10.65
C SER A 177 16.56 -12.85 -11.87
N ALA A 178 16.73 -14.16 -11.82
CA ALA A 178 17.16 -14.97 -12.97
C ALA A 178 16.12 -14.99 -14.12
N LEU A 179 14.86 -14.69 -13.81
CA LEU A 179 13.77 -14.53 -14.79
C LEU A 179 13.60 -13.07 -15.24
N GLY A 180 14.54 -12.17 -14.91
CA GLY A 180 14.47 -10.75 -15.22
C GLY A 180 13.53 -9.95 -14.34
N VAL A 181 13.06 -10.50 -13.22
CA VAL A 181 12.21 -9.78 -12.25
C VAL A 181 13.10 -9.02 -11.26
N LYS A 182 13.03 -7.71 -11.30
CA LYS A 182 13.71 -6.87 -10.30
C LYS A 182 12.84 -6.81 -9.03
N LEU A 183 13.42 -7.15 -7.88
CA LEU A 183 12.74 -6.97 -6.59
C LEU A 183 12.64 -5.48 -6.26
N PRO A 184 11.55 -5.06 -5.59
CA PRO A 184 11.38 -3.66 -5.19
C PRO A 184 12.34 -3.27 -4.06
N GLU A 185 12.63 -1.99 -3.95
CA GLU A 185 13.19 -1.39 -2.76
C GLU A 185 12.12 -1.35 -1.66
N ILE A 186 12.48 -1.70 -0.44
CA ILE A 186 11.56 -1.77 0.69
C ILE A 186 11.72 -0.50 1.53
N HIS A 187 10.71 0.35 1.54
CA HIS A 187 10.66 1.50 2.42
C HIS A 187 9.80 1.19 3.63
N ILE A 188 10.42 1.18 4.82
CA ILE A 188 9.72 0.88 6.07
C ILE A 188 9.01 2.13 6.58
N LEU A 189 7.69 2.03 6.71
CA LEU A 189 6.81 3.01 7.32
C LEU A 189 6.53 2.61 8.77
N ILE A 190 6.93 3.45 9.72
CA ILE A 190 6.56 3.28 11.13
C ILE A 190 5.13 3.74 11.34
N ASN A 191 4.27 2.80 11.71
CA ASN A 191 2.85 3.06 11.97
C ASN A 191 2.53 2.98 13.47
N CYS A 192 1.49 3.67 13.93
CA CYS A 192 1.07 3.76 15.33
C CYS A 192 2.22 4.23 16.25
N MET A 193 3.02 5.20 15.78
CA MET A 193 4.09 5.80 16.59
C MET A 193 3.50 6.49 17.82
N LYS A 194 4.14 6.29 18.96
CA LYS A 194 3.74 6.92 20.26
C LYS A 194 4.88 7.76 20.81
N TYR A 195 4.55 8.80 21.56
CA TYR A 195 5.53 9.64 22.27
C TYR A 195 6.06 8.97 23.56
N THR A 196 6.37 7.67 23.48
CA THR A 196 6.92 6.91 24.60
C THR A 196 8.40 6.64 24.39
N ARG A 197 9.13 6.50 25.52
CA ARG A 197 10.54 6.14 25.48
C ARG A 197 10.75 4.80 24.77
N LEU A 198 9.89 3.81 25.05
CA LEU A 198 10.00 2.46 24.48
C LEU A 198 9.84 2.47 22.95
N ALA A 199 8.85 3.21 22.41
CA ALA A 199 8.66 3.31 20.97
C ALA A 199 9.89 3.94 20.28
N ARG A 200 10.45 4.98 20.89
CA ARG A 200 11.65 5.66 20.39
C ARG A 200 12.88 4.75 20.40
N GLU A 201 13.11 4.02 21.50
CA GLU A 201 14.23 3.08 21.62
C GLU A 201 14.08 1.92 20.62
N THR A 202 12.86 1.41 20.42
CA THR A 202 12.58 0.35 19.42
C THR A 202 12.87 0.85 18.00
N TYR A 203 12.44 2.07 17.67
CA TYR A 203 12.75 2.70 16.37
C TYR A 203 14.27 2.82 16.17
N GLN A 204 15.02 3.34 17.17
CA GLN A 204 16.46 3.48 17.07
C GLN A 204 17.18 2.13 16.88
N GLN A 205 16.67 1.06 17.51
CA GLN A 205 17.20 -0.29 17.30
C GLN A 205 16.96 -0.77 15.85
N LEU A 206 15.76 -0.54 15.31
CA LEU A 206 15.45 -0.86 13.93
C LEU A 206 16.34 -0.06 12.97
N GLU A 207 16.46 1.24 13.17
CA GLU A 207 17.31 2.13 12.37
C GLU A 207 18.75 1.63 12.34
N LYS A 208 19.30 1.23 13.48
CA LYS A 208 20.64 0.64 13.55
C LYS A 208 20.75 -0.67 12.78
N ILE A 209 19.75 -1.56 12.88
CA ILE A 209 19.73 -2.84 12.13
C ILE A 209 19.75 -2.56 10.62
N ILE A 210 18.95 -1.59 10.17
CA ILE A 210 18.87 -1.23 8.74
C ILE A 210 20.18 -0.62 8.26
N ASN A 211 20.72 0.37 8.97
CA ASN A 211 21.96 1.06 8.60
C ASN A 211 23.18 0.12 8.60
N ASP A 212 23.23 -0.84 9.53
CA ASP A 212 24.29 -1.84 9.60
C ASP A 212 24.11 -2.97 8.57
N GLY A 213 23.01 -3.00 7.79
CA GLY A 213 22.70 -4.08 6.84
C GLY A 213 22.38 -5.42 7.50
N ARG A 214 22.12 -5.46 8.82
CA ARG A 214 21.91 -6.70 9.60
C ARG A 214 20.50 -7.26 9.51
N TYR A 215 19.66 -6.72 8.61
CA TYR A 215 18.32 -7.19 8.35
C TYR A 215 18.27 -8.43 7.43
N SER A 216 19.34 -8.69 6.67
CA SER A 216 19.43 -9.77 5.70
C SER A 216 20.88 -10.18 5.44
N ALA A 217 21.13 -11.47 5.22
CA ALA A 217 22.39 -11.96 4.69
C ALA A 217 22.65 -11.47 3.25
N HIS A 218 21.59 -11.05 2.55
CA HIS A 218 21.61 -10.56 1.18
C HIS A 218 21.32 -9.05 1.08
N SER A 219 21.70 -8.28 2.10
CA SER A 219 21.43 -6.83 2.16
C SER A 219 22.00 -6.03 0.97
N GLN A 220 22.99 -6.57 0.25
CA GLN A 220 23.49 -5.99 -1.01
C GLN A 220 22.53 -6.18 -2.20
N LYS A 221 21.58 -7.12 -2.12
CA LYS A 221 20.62 -7.45 -3.18
C LYS A 221 19.19 -7.02 -2.85
N ILE A 222 18.90 -6.79 -1.58
CA ILE A 222 17.61 -6.33 -1.08
C ILE A 222 17.84 -4.99 -0.41
N HIS A 223 17.38 -3.92 -1.04
CA HIS A 223 17.50 -2.58 -0.48
C HIS A 223 16.35 -2.30 0.47
N VAL A 224 16.69 -1.98 1.71
CA VAL A 224 15.72 -1.62 2.76
C VAL A 224 16.13 -0.30 3.36
N SER A 225 15.20 0.62 3.48
CA SER A 225 15.38 1.93 4.12
C SER A 225 14.20 2.27 5.03
N LEU A 226 14.40 3.23 5.93
CA LEU A 226 13.33 3.79 6.76
C LEU A 226 12.82 5.08 6.11
N LEU A 227 11.51 5.25 6.08
CA LEU A 227 10.91 6.54 5.78
C LEU A 227 11.10 7.50 6.96
N ASN A 228 11.25 8.79 6.67
CA ASN A 228 11.35 9.82 7.70
C ASN A 228 9.98 10.14 8.31
N THR A 229 8.91 9.87 7.56
CA THR A 229 7.53 10.08 8.00
C THR A 229 7.07 8.97 8.94
N PHE A 230 6.51 9.37 10.09
CA PHE A 230 5.84 8.47 11.03
C PHE A 230 4.33 8.67 10.94
N ILE A 231 3.58 7.56 11.00
CA ILE A 231 2.15 7.60 11.25
C ILE A 231 1.93 7.47 12.75
N TYR A 232 1.41 8.50 13.39
CA TYR A 232 1.10 8.47 14.81
C TYR A 232 -0.18 7.69 15.08
N ASP A 233 -0.29 7.13 16.30
CA ASP A 233 -1.49 6.42 16.77
C ASP A 233 -2.59 7.45 17.08
N LEU A 234 -3.44 7.73 16.09
CA LEU A 234 -4.45 8.77 16.13
C LEU A 234 -5.81 8.23 15.73
N GLU A 235 -6.85 8.66 16.43
CA GLU A 235 -8.25 8.26 16.16
C GLU A 235 -8.75 8.69 14.78
N ILE A 236 -8.21 9.76 14.22
CA ILE A 236 -8.61 10.29 12.91
C ILE A 236 -8.57 9.23 11.79
N TYR A 237 -7.67 8.25 11.87
CA TYR A 237 -7.60 7.16 10.90
C TYR A 237 -8.76 6.17 11.07
N VAL A 238 -9.25 5.97 12.30
CA VAL A 238 -10.44 5.15 12.58
C VAL A 238 -11.71 5.90 12.18
N GLU A 239 -11.79 7.19 12.51
CA GLU A 239 -12.88 8.07 12.09
C GLU A 239 -13.01 8.11 10.57
N GLY A 240 -11.88 8.20 9.85
CA GLY A 240 -11.84 8.16 8.39
C GLY A 240 -12.52 6.93 7.82
N HIS A 241 -12.24 5.76 8.39
CA HIS A 241 -12.93 4.52 8.00
C HIS A 241 -14.43 4.56 8.29
N ALA A 242 -14.83 5.07 9.46
CA ALA A 242 -16.22 5.13 9.86
C ALA A 242 -17.09 6.02 8.93
N VAL A 243 -16.48 7.08 8.38
CA VAL A 243 -17.19 8.02 7.48
C VAL A 243 -16.86 7.82 6.00
N GLY A 244 -16.06 6.83 5.66
CA GLY A 244 -15.68 6.51 4.27
C GLY A 244 -14.85 7.61 3.60
N GLN A 245 -13.99 8.31 4.36
CA GLN A 245 -13.16 9.40 3.87
C GLN A 245 -11.68 9.20 4.26
N PRO A 246 -10.73 9.61 3.41
CA PRO A 246 -9.32 9.59 3.81
C PRO A 246 -9.07 10.61 4.92
N ALA A 247 -8.27 10.23 5.92
CA ALA A 247 -8.01 11.00 7.13
C ALA A 247 -7.51 12.44 6.87
N HIS A 248 -6.75 12.65 5.79
CA HIS A 248 -6.24 13.97 5.42
C HIS A 248 -7.34 14.99 5.05
N ARG A 249 -8.53 14.53 4.63
CA ARG A 249 -9.69 15.40 4.38
C ARG A 249 -10.33 15.86 5.68
N LEU A 250 -10.31 15.01 6.69
CA LEU A 250 -10.92 15.26 8.00
C LEU A 250 -10.03 16.14 8.88
N GLU A 251 -8.71 16.00 8.78
CA GLU A 251 -7.77 16.73 9.60
C GLU A 251 -6.67 17.40 8.78
N LYS A 252 -6.90 18.67 8.39
CA LYS A 252 -5.91 19.49 7.67
C LYS A 252 -4.92 20.17 8.61
N LYS A 253 -5.36 20.55 9.82
CA LYS A 253 -4.57 21.24 10.84
C LYS A 253 -4.84 20.62 12.20
N THR A 254 -3.88 20.72 13.10
CA THR A 254 -3.99 20.22 14.48
C THR A 254 -3.31 21.16 15.45
N GLY A 255 -3.75 21.15 16.69
CA GLY A 255 -3.05 21.81 17.82
C GLY A 255 -2.12 20.86 18.59
N ARG A 256 -1.99 19.59 18.15
CA ARG A 256 -1.10 18.59 18.77
C ARG A 256 0.36 18.83 18.39
N VAL A 257 1.27 18.18 19.12
CA VAL A 257 2.69 18.13 18.79
C VAL A 257 2.94 17.30 17.52
N SER A 258 2.14 16.24 17.30
CA SER A 258 2.22 15.44 16.06
C SER A 258 1.62 16.20 14.88
N ASP A 259 2.13 15.90 13.69
CA ASP A 259 1.57 16.40 12.46
C ASP A 259 0.09 16.01 12.30
N SER A 260 -0.66 16.83 11.57
CA SER A 260 -2.02 16.49 11.16
C SER A 260 -1.99 15.35 10.13
N ALA A 261 -3.11 14.64 9.98
CA ALA A 261 -3.22 13.60 8.97
C ALA A 261 -2.89 14.12 7.56
N PHE A 262 -3.26 15.37 7.25
CA PHE A 262 -2.89 16.00 5.97
C PHE A 262 -1.37 16.15 5.82
N VAL A 263 -0.68 16.71 6.82
CA VAL A 263 0.77 16.93 6.76
C VAL A 263 1.50 15.58 6.69
N THR A 264 1.04 14.61 7.46
CA THR A 264 1.59 13.25 7.46
C THR A 264 1.48 12.59 6.08
N MET A 265 0.29 12.63 5.44
CA MET A 265 0.11 12.05 4.10
C MET A 265 0.89 12.83 3.03
N HIS A 266 0.96 14.16 3.15
CA HIS A 266 1.77 15.00 2.26
C HIS A 266 3.26 14.62 2.33
N ASN A 267 3.81 14.45 3.54
CA ASN A 267 5.20 14.07 3.74
C ASN A 267 5.45 12.65 3.20
N LEU A 268 4.60 11.69 3.54
CA LEU A 268 4.68 10.30 3.06
C LEU A 268 4.67 10.23 1.53
N ALA A 269 3.69 10.90 0.90
CA ALA A 269 3.59 10.94 -0.55
C ALA A 269 4.81 11.61 -1.19
N SER A 270 5.34 12.69 -0.59
CA SER A 270 6.52 13.40 -1.08
C SER A 270 7.80 12.57 -0.96
N GLU A 271 7.91 11.69 0.04
CA GLU A 271 9.03 10.75 0.15
C GLU A 271 8.93 9.62 -0.88
N LEU A 272 7.73 9.09 -1.12
CA LEU A 272 7.51 7.96 -2.04
C LEU A 272 7.51 8.38 -3.51
N PHE A 273 7.05 9.61 -3.81
CA PHE A 273 6.84 10.12 -5.17
C PHE A 273 7.34 11.56 -5.30
N PRO A 274 8.64 11.79 -5.21
CA PRO A 274 9.21 13.14 -5.26
C PRO A 274 8.88 13.88 -6.57
N GLU A 275 8.65 13.15 -7.66
CA GLU A 275 8.27 13.68 -8.97
C GLU A 275 6.89 14.36 -8.97
N TRP A 276 5.97 13.99 -8.06
CA TRP A 276 4.62 14.56 -7.95
C TRP A 276 4.48 15.58 -6.84
N ARG A 277 5.57 16.01 -6.23
CA ARG A 277 5.55 16.96 -5.12
C ARG A 277 4.74 18.22 -5.41
N ASN A 278 4.84 18.75 -6.63
CA ASN A 278 4.06 19.92 -7.05
C ASN A 278 2.54 19.69 -7.00
N ASN A 279 2.08 18.46 -7.26
CA ASN A 279 0.66 18.09 -7.12
C ASN A 279 0.25 18.12 -5.65
N PHE A 280 1.09 17.58 -4.76
CA PHE A 280 0.84 17.55 -3.32
C PHE A 280 0.83 18.94 -2.70
N ASP A 281 1.74 19.81 -3.10
CA ASP A 281 1.83 21.19 -2.61
C ASP A 281 0.59 22.03 -2.99
N ARG A 282 -0.03 21.74 -4.16
CA ARG A 282 -1.28 22.39 -4.57
C ARG A 282 -2.44 22.09 -3.62
N LEU A 283 -2.51 20.89 -3.06
CA LEU A 283 -3.53 20.54 -2.06
C LEU A 283 -3.40 21.33 -0.76
N ARG A 284 -2.18 21.81 -0.47
CA ARG A 284 -1.87 22.60 0.74
C ARG A 284 -2.34 24.05 0.62
N SER A 285 -2.39 24.59 -0.59
CA SER A 285 -2.86 25.95 -0.85
C SER A 285 -4.40 25.95 -0.89
N PRO A 286 -5.11 26.85 -0.17
CA PRO A 286 -6.54 27.02 -0.39
C PRO A 286 -6.75 27.41 -1.85
N ALA A 287 -7.70 26.75 -2.51
CA ALA A 287 -8.14 27.17 -3.85
C ALA A 287 -8.39 28.67 -3.80
N LYS A 288 -7.65 29.48 -4.59
CA LYS A 288 -7.97 30.89 -4.74
C LYS A 288 -9.42 30.92 -5.22
N GLY A 289 -10.29 31.49 -4.39
CA GLY A 289 -11.67 31.71 -4.77
C GLY A 289 -11.70 32.37 -6.14
N VAL A 290 -12.45 31.79 -7.07
CA VAL A 290 -12.89 32.49 -8.24
C VAL A 290 -13.92 33.49 -7.71
N ASP A 291 -13.47 34.73 -7.49
CA ASP A 291 -14.38 35.85 -7.26
C ASP A 291 -15.26 35.93 -8.51
N HIS A 292 -16.50 35.53 -8.38
CA HIS A 292 -17.54 35.86 -9.36
C HIS A 292 -17.92 37.32 -9.09
N GLU A 293 -17.39 38.24 -9.90
CA GLU A 293 -18.01 39.52 -10.16
C GLU A 293 -19.35 39.38 -10.92
#